data_4b7cc5bb7f46355ad149fa35afbf3b7e
#
_entry.id   4b7cc5bb7f46355ad149fa35afbf3b7e
#
_cell.length_a   1.000
_cell.length_b   1.000
_cell.length_c   1.000
_cell.angle_alpha   90.00
_cell.angle_beta   90.00
_cell.angle_gamma   90.00
#
_symmetry.space_group_name_H-M   'P 1'
#
loop_
_entity.id
_entity.type
_entity.pdbx_description
1 polymer ?
#
loop_
_entity_poly.entity_id
_entity_poly.type
_entity_poly.pdbx_seq_one_letter_code
_entity_poly.pdbx_strand_id
1 'polypeptide(L)'
;MAVTKILARHARLDLAINYAVNPDKTDEEVLTAYLNCDKGHACHQMLATKEAKNNRDGVQYYHIIQSFKPGEITPELALEIAQAFAKEHLADYEVVIGVHVDKEHIHAHMVFNSVNLVTGRKYHSNAKSYYQQIRTISDMLCREHGLSVIMEGKPSKAVSYIEWLRQSKGQPTFRSMLEADLRDAIADANDLGHFFLLMEHKGYEIHHGNRLGFRLRGQERFMYPERKNAAFSEENIERTIAENLTEIEAGIRPAFIQRPKPQPYRPHPKYKGFLALYYHYCYLLG
;
A
#
# COMPACT_ATOMS: atom_id res chain seq x y z
N MET A 1 0.35 4.70 14.86
CA MET A 1 -0.67 4.92 13.80
C MET A 1 -1.14 3.57 13.31
N ALA A 2 -2.43 3.27 13.46
CA ALA A 2 -3.01 2.01 13.02
C ALA A 2 -3.39 2.06 11.53
N VAL A 3 -3.11 0.98 10.82
CA VAL A 3 -3.49 0.78 9.41
C VAL A 3 -4.33 -0.48 9.32
N THR A 4 -5.50 -0.38 8.69
CA THR A 4 -6.40 -1.52 8.49
C THR A 4 -6.40 -1.99 7.04
N LYS A 5 -6.62 -3.27 6.83
CA LYS A 5 -6.79 -3.90 5.51
C LYS A 5 -7.80 -5.03 5.62
N ILE A 6 -8.68 -5.18 4.64
CA ILE A 6 -9.59 -6.32 4.53
C ILE A 6 -9.36 -7.08 3.22
N LEU A 7 -9.37 -8.39 3.30
CA LEU A 7 -9.16 -9.31 2.18
C LEU A 7 -10.29 -10.33 2.12
N ALA A 8 -11.01 -10.37 1.00
CA ALA A 8 -11.94 -11.46 0.69
C ALA A 8 -11.18 -12.69 0.19
N ARG A 9 -11.56 -13.90 0.63
CA ARG A 9 -10.91 -15.16 0.29
C ARG A 9 -11.92 -16.24 -0.07
N HIS A 10 -11.57 -17.08 -1.06
CA HIS A 10 -12.48 -18.07 -1.64
C HIS A 10 -12.12 -19.52 -1.28
N ALA A 11 -10.99 -19.77 -0.63
CA ALA A 11 -10.54 -21.12 -0.29
C ALA A 11 -9.61 -21.13 0.93
N ARG A 12 -9.38 -22.33 1.51
CA ARG A 12 -8.38 -22.59 2.55
C ARG A 12 -8.57 -21.78 3.84
N LEU A 13 -9.81 -21.80 4.35
CA LEU A 13 -10.15 -21.21 5.66
C LEU A 13 -9.27 -21.78 6.78
N ASP A 14 -9.02 -23.09 6.73
CA ASP A 14 -8.15 -23.82 7.66
C ASP A 14 -6.75 -23.18 7.77
N LEU A 15 -6.13 -22.89 6.64
CA LEU A 15 -4.79 -22.26 6.62
C LEU A 15 -4.81 -20.82 7.15
N ALA A 16 -5.90 -20.09 6.90
CA ALA A 16 -6.00 -18.71 7.38
C ALA A 16 -6.15 -18.65 8.90
N ILE A 17 -6.95 -19.56 9.48
CA ILE A 17 -7.09 -19.69 10.93
C ILE A 17 -5.75 -20.12 11.55
N ASN A 18 -5.13 -21.19 11.05
CA ASN A 18 -3.84 -21.66 11.54
C ASN A 18 -2.75 -20.57 11.43
N TYR A 19 -2.77 -19.77 10.38
CA TYR A 19 -1.85 -18.64 10.26
C TYR A 19 -2.11 -17.55 11.30
N ALA A 20 -3.38 -17.22 11.54
CA ALA A 20 -3.74 -16.17 12.50
C ALA A 20 -3.38 -16.53 13.94
N VAL A 21 -3.52 -17.83 14.32
CA VAL A 21 -3.23 -18.33 15.68
C VAL A 21 -1.91 -19.09 15.75
N ASN A 22 -0.99 -18.90 14.81
CA ASN A 22 0.30 -19.61 14.80
C ASN A 22 1.05 -19.38 16.12
N PRO A 23 1.37 -20.44 16.90
CA PRO A 23 2.05 -20.32 18.20
C PRO A 23 3.36 -19.53 18.15
N ASP A 24 4.16 -19.74 17.10
CA ASP A 24 5.46 -19.06 16.91
C ASP A 24 5.31 -17.53 16.74
N LYS A 25 4.09 -17.03 16.50
CA LYS A 25 3.80 -15.62 16.22
C LYS A 25 2.93 -14.95 17.26
N THR A 26 2.21 -15.75 18.04
CA THR A 26 1.20 -15.30 19.00
C THR A 26 1.59 -15.58 20.46
N ASP A 27 2.88 -15.67 20.72
CA ASP A 27 3.41 -16.00 22.04
C ASP A 27 2.75 -17.26 22.64
N GLU A 28 2.99 -18.41 21.97
CA GLU A 28 2.40 -19.72 22.32
C GLU A 28 0.85 -19.69 22.43
N GLU A 29 0.21 -18.95 21.52
CA GLU A 29 -1.25 -18.73 21.45
C GLU A 29 -1.85 -17.91 22.63
N VAL A 30 -1.04 -17.32 23.50
CA VAL A 30 -1.52 -16.42 24.56
C VAL A 30 -2.22 -15.18 23.94
N LEU A 31 -1.71 -14.70 22.82
CA LEU A 31 -2.24 -13.53 22.13
C LEU A 31 -3.32 -13.90 21.09
N THR A 32 -4.24 -14.77 21.48
CA THR A 32 -5.37 -15.20 20.63
C THR A 32 -6.71 -15.01 21.33
N ALA A 33 -7.76 -14.76 20.54
CA ALA A 33 -9.13 -14.68 21.03
C ALA A 33 -10.13 -15.20 19.98
N TYR A 34 -11.32 -15.54 20.46
CA TYR A 34 -12.38 -16.11 19.65
C TYR A 34 -13.70 -15.42 19.98
N LEU A 35 -14.50 -15.11 18.97
CA LEU A 35 -15.83 -14.54 19.10
C LEU A 35 -16.81 -15.46 18.37
N ASN A 36 -17.87 -15.90 19.06
CA ASN A 36 -18.92 -16.80 18.55
C ASN A 36 -18.40 -18.15 17.99
N CYS A 37 -17.18 -18.53 18.34
CA CYS A 37 -16.60 -19.84 17.97
C CYS A 37 -15.58 -20.25 19.02
N ASP A 38 -15.25 -21.57 19.04
CA ASP A 38 -14.40 -22.17 20.06
C ASP A 38 -12.99 -22.42 19.52
N LYS A 39 -12.00 -22.29 20.42
CA LYS A 39 -10.62 -22.68 20.14
C LYS A 39 -10.56 -24.14 19.67
N GLY A 40 -9.82 -24.39 18.59
CA GLY A 40 -9.68 -25.73 17.98
C GLY A 40 -10.85 -26.19 17.12
N HIS A 41 -12.03 -25.57 17.22
CA HIS A 41 -13.23 -25.94 16.48
C HIS A 41 -13.71 -24.86 15.49
N ALA A 42 -13.13 -23.67 15.50
CA ALA A 42 -13.58 -22.51 14.72
C ALA A 42 -13.77 -22.80 13.22
N CYS A 43 -12.85 -23.53 12.59
CA CYS A 43 -12.98 -23.90 11.17
C CYS A 43 -14.22 -24.75 10.91
N HIS A 44 -14.45 -25.76 11.73
CA HIS A 44 -15.61 -26.66 11.63
C HIS A 44 -16.92 -25.88 11.88
N GLN A 45 -16.97 -25.02 12.88
CA GLN A 45 -18.13 -24.19 13.21
C GLN A 45 -18.48 -23.25 12.06
N MET A 46 -17.49 -22.54 11.50
CA MET A 46 -17.69 -21.66 10.35
C MET A 46 -18.20 -22.41 9.10
N LEU A 47 -17.74 -23.64 8.87
CA LEU A 47 -18.24 -24.49 7.78
C LEU A 47 -19.66 -24.97 8.05
N ALA A 48 -19.95 -25.42 9.27
CA ALA A 48 -21.28 -25.84 9.69
C ALA A 48 -22.31 -24.70 9.58
N THR A 49 -21.94 -23.48 9.96
CA THR A 49 -22.77 -22.27 9.77
C THR A 49 -23.14 -22.05 8.31
N LYS A 50 -22.16 -22.14 7.40
CA LYS A 50 -22.43 -22.02 5.95
C LYS A 50 -23.36 -23.08 5.43
N GLU A 51 -23.22 -24.30 5.93
CA GLU A 51 -24.09 -25.43 5.60
C GLU A 51 -25.51 -25.21 6.09
N ALA A 52 -25.67 -24.91 7.38
CA ALA A 52 -26.96 -24.65 8.01
C ALA A 52 -27.72 -23.47 7.37
N LYS A 53 -27.00 -22.47 6.89
CA LYS A 53 -27.59 -21.30 6.20
C LYS A 53 -27.67 -21.47 4.68
N ASN A 54 -27.33 -22.66 4.13
CA ASN A 54 -27.32 -22.97 2.70
C ASN A 54 -26.56 -21.90 1.85
N ASN A 55 -25.37 -21.45 2.35
CA ASN A 55 -24.63 -20.36 1.76
C ASN A 55 -23.12 -20.68 1.65
N ARG A 56 -22.80 -21.76 0.92
CA ARG A 56 -21.44 -22.33 0.80
C ARG A 56 -20.59 -21.67 -0.29
N ASP A 57 -21.20 -21.07 -1.30
CA ASP A 57 -20.49 -20.61 -2.50
C ASP A 57 -19.83 -19.23 -2.32
N GLY A 58 -18.95 -18.85 -3.25
CA GLY A 58 -18.33 -17.53 -3.32
C GLY A 58 -17.28 -17.28 -2.23
N VAL A 59 -17.29 -16.09 -1.62
CA VAL A 59 -16.33 -15.72 -0.56
C VAL A 59 -16.51 -16.62 0.66
N GLN A 60 -15.43 -17.29 1.07
CA GLN A 60 -15.44 -18.21 2.19
C GLN A 60 -15.21 -17.51 3.53
N TYR A 61 -14.30 -16.57 3.56
CA TYR A 61 -13.99 -15.78 4.76
C TYR A 61 -13.40 -14.42 4.37
N TYR A 62 -13.41 -13.55 5.32
CA TYR A 62 -12.66 -12.30 5.24
C TYR A 62 -11.53 -12.30 6.26
N HIS A 63 -10.46 -11.62 5.91
CA HIS A 63 -9.31 -11.46 6.77
C HIS A 63 -9.03 -9.95 6.93
N ILE A 64 -9.29 -9.42 8.12
CA ILE A 64 -8.91 -8.07 8.50
C ILE A 64 -7.53 -8.14 9.16
N ILE A 65 -6.67 -7.20 8.77
CA ILE A 65 -5.35 -7.01 9.36
C ILE A 65 -5.32 -5.57 9.89
N GLN A 66 -5.03 -5.42 11.17
CA GLN A 66 -4.81 -4.12 11.81
C GLN A 66 -3.35 -4.05 12.26
N SER A 67 -2.57 -3.14 11.67
CA SER A 67 -1.13 -3.00 11.95
C SER A 67 -0.89 -1.71 12.71
N PHE A 68 -0.07 -1.76 13.76
CA PHE A 68 0.24 -0.64 14.62
C PHE A 68 1.66 -0.13 14.36
N LYS A 69 1.91 1.13 14.70
CA LYS A 69 3.25 1.72 14.58
C LYS A 69 4.19 1.06 15.61
N PRO A 70 5.43 0.74 15.22
CA PRO A 70 6.43 0.19 16.14
C PRO A 70 6.59 1.03 17.41
N GLY A 71 6.59 0.37 18.57
CA GLY A 71 6.77 1.01 19.88
C GLY A 71 5.59 1.83 20.40
N GLU A 72 4.44 1.82 19.72
CA GLU A 72 3.25 2.60 20.12
C GLU A 72 2.24 1.78 20.96
N ILE A 73 2.30 0.46 20.90
CA ILE A 73 1.32 -0.43 21.51
C ILE A 73 2.00 -1.68 22.08
N THR A 74 1.42 -2.25 23.15
CA THR A 74 1.81 -3.58 23.64
C THR A 74 0.97 -4.67 22.96
N PRO A 75 1.44 -5.93 22.93
CA PRO A 75 0.69 -7.04 22.34
C PRO A 75 -0.69 -7.26 22.98
N GLU A 76 -0.76 -7.14 24.30
CA GLU A 76 -1.99 -7.32 25.08
C GLU A 76 -3.02 -6.24 24.70
N LEU A 77 -2.61 -4.98 24.62
CA LEU A 77 -3.48 -3.88 24.23
C LEU A 77 -3.92 -4.02 22.76
N ALA A 78 -3.06 -4.55 21.88
CA ALA A 78 -3.45 -4.85 20.51
C ALA A 78 -4.52 -5.94 20.42
N LEU A 79 -4.44 -6.95 21.30
CA LEU A 79 -5.47 -7.98 21.42
C LEU A 79 -6.80 -7.40 21.96
N GLU A 80 -6.74 -6.56 22.98
CA GLU A 80 -7.90 -5.88 23.54
C GLU A 80 -8.62 -5.03 22.48
N ILE A 81 -7.88 -4.20 21.74
CA ILE A 81 -8.44 -3.40 20.64
C ILE A 81 -9.03 -4.27 19.53
N ALA A 82 -8.38 -5.37 19.15
CA ALA A 82 -8.91 -6.29 18.15
C ALA A 82 -10.19 -7.00 18.62
N GLN A 83 -10.29 -7.36 19.90
CA GLN A 83 -11.51 -7.93 20.49
C GLN A 83 -12.65 -6.89 20.54
N ALA A 84 -12.34 -5.66 20.94
CA ALA A 84 -13.33 -4.57 20.96
C ALA A 84 -13.83 -4.28 19.54
N PHE A 85 -12.92 -4.24 18.57
CA PHE A 85 -13.28 -4.10 17.15
C PHE A 85 -14.20 -5.23 16.66
N ALA A 86 -13.88 -6.49 16.99
CA ALA A 86 -14.69 -7.62 16.60
C ALA A 86 -16.09 -7.59 17.24
N LYS A 87 -16.19 -7.19 18.49
CA LYS A 87 -17.48 -7.03 19.20
C LYS A 87 -18.33 -5.91 18.59
N GLU A 88 -17.72 -4.82 18.18
CA GLU A 88 -18.44 -3.68 17.60
C GLU A 88 -18.88 -3.92 16.16
N HIS A 89 -17.99 -4.49 15.34
CA HIS A 89 -18.23 -4.60 13.89
C HIS A 89 -18.70 -5.97 13.43
N LEU A 90 -18.32 -7.04 14.12
CA LEU A 90 -18.49 -8.44 13.72
C LEU A 90 -19.30 -9.25 14.75
N ALA A 91 -20.15 -8.60 15.56
CA ALA A 91 -20.90 -9.24 16.65
C ALA A 91 -21.67 -10.50 16.22
N ASP A 92 -22.20 -10.50 15.00
CA ASP A 92 -23.00 -11.62 14.45
C ASP A 92 -22.17 -12.59 13.58
N TYR A 93 -20.85 -12.56 13.68
CA TYR A 93 -19.97 -13.45 12.92
C TYR A 93 -19.07 -14.27 13.83
N GLU A 94 -18.67 -15.44 13.36
CA GLU A 94 -17.61 -16.22 13.98
C GLU A 94 -16.26 -15.59 13.61
N VAL A 95 -15.46 -15.24 14.61
CA VAL A 95 -14.18 -14.52 14.42
C VAL A 95 -13.07 -15.22 15.20
N VAL A 96 -11.95 -15.43 14.55
CA VAL A 96 -10.68 -15.86 15.16
C VAL A 96 -9.71 -14.70 15.10
N ILE A 97 -9.14 -14.36 16.23
CA ILE A 97 -8.21 -13.24 16.40
C ILE A 97 -6.84 -13.77 16.83
N GLY A 98 -5.76 -13.28 16.23
CA GLY A 98 -4.40 -13.54 16.67
C GLY A 98 -3.55 -12.29 16.51
N VAL A 99 -2.77 -11.95 17.53
CA VAL A 99 -1.84 -10.83 17.49
C VAL A 99 -0.43 -11.37 17.27
N HIS A 100 0.18 -10.96 16.18
CA HIS A 100 1.52 -11.39 15.80
C HIS A 100 2.58 -10.40 16.30
N VAL A 101 3.61 -10.95 16.91
CA VAL A 101 4.76 -10.23 17.51
C VAL A 101 6.10 -10.57 16.83
N ASP A 102 6.07 -11.36 15.76
CA ASP A 102 7.25 -11.84 15.01
C ASP A 102 7.97 -10.74 14.21
N LYS A 103 7.47 -9.51 14.22
CA LYS A 103 8.03 -8.35 13.49
C LYS A 103 8.17 -7.13 14.39
N GLU A 104 8.94 -6.14 13.91
CA GLU A 104 9.10 -4.85 14.61
C GLU A 104 7.76 -4.12 14.89
N HIS A 105 6.73 -4.40 14.10
CA HIS A 105 5.40 -3.82 14.27
C HIS A 105 4.39 -4.90 14.66
N ILE A 106 3.64 -4.63 15.70
CA ILE A 106 2.56 -5.50 16.17
C ILE A 106 1.40 -5.40 15.17
N HIS A 107 0.80 -6.54 14.85
CA HIS A 107 -0.37 -6.57 13.98
C HIS A 107 -1.36 -7.65 14.42
N ALA A 108 -2.64 -7.26 14.47
CA ALA A 108 -3.73 -8.16 14.74
C ALA A 108 -4.33 -8.71 13.44
N HIS A 109 -4.52 -10.01 13.39
CA HIS A 109 -5.20 -10.75 12.36
C HIS A 109 -6.59 -11.16 12.85
N MET A 110 -7.64 -10.76 12.15
CA MET A 110 -9.02 -11.16 12.43
C MET A 110 -9.56 -11.92 11.22
N VAL A 111 -9.69 -13.23 11.35
CA VAL A 111 -10.27 -14.10 10.33
C VAL A 111 -11.71 -14.37 10.72
N PHE A 112 -12.69 -14.00 9.88
CA PHE A 112 -14.09 -14.18 10.20
C PHE A 112 -14.88 -14.83 9.07
N ASN A 113 -15.92 -15.57 9.47
CA ASN A 113 -16.81 -16.24 8.54
C ASN A 113 -17.49 -15.21 7.61
N SER A 114 -17.59 -15.55 6.33
CA SER A 114 -18.32 -14.69 5.38
C SER A 114 -19.83 -14.67 5.61
N VAL A 115 -20.39 -15.62 6.34
CA VAL A 115 -21.83 -15.78 6.58
C VAL A 115 -22.18 -15.29 7.98
N ASN A 116 -23.18 -14.42 8.06
CA ASN A 116 -23.71 -13.89 9.31
C ASN A 116 -24.54 -14.99 10.02
N LEU A 117 -24.27 -15.21 11.31
CA LEU A 117 -24.90 -16.25 12.13
C LEU A 117 -26.43 -16.07 12.25
N VAL A 118 -26.88 -14.82 12.36
CA VAL A 118 -28.29 -14.50 12.57
C VAL A 118 -29.05 -14.51 11.25
N THR A 119 -28.60 -13.72 10.28
CA THR A 119 -29.33 -13.49 9.03
C THR A 119 -29.03 -14.51 7.93
N GLY A 120 -27.94 -15.27 8.03
CA GLY A 120 -27.46 -16.17 6.98
C GLY A 120 -26.93 -15.48 5.71
N ARG A 121 -26.90 -14.14 5.69
CA ARG A 121 -26.40 -13.37 4.56
C ARG A 121 -24.89 -13.27 4.59
N LYS A 122 -24.28 -13.14 3.42
CA LYS A 122 -22.85 -12.89 3.33
C LYS A 122 -22.50 -11.45 3.70
N TYR A 123 -21.36 -11.32 4.36
CA TYR A 123 -20.72 -10.02 4.55
C TYR A 123 -20.41 -9.39 3.19
N HIS A 124 -20.68 -8.10 3.05
CA HIS A 124 -20.43 -7.37 1.82
C HIS A 124 -19.37 -6.28 2.06
N SER A 125 -18.18 -6.50 1.50
CA SER A 125 -17.08 -5.56 1.60
C SER A 125 -16.98 -4.70 0.33
N ASN A 126 -17.03 -3.39 0.51
CA ASN A 126 -16.79 -2.41 -0.54
C ASN A 126 -16.04 -1.19 0.04
N ALA A 127 -15.69 -0.24 -0.82
CA ALA A 127 -14.97 0.97 -0.38
C ALA A 127 -15.74 1.75 0.70
N LYS A 128 -17.08 1.84 0.59
CA LYS A 128 -17.91 2.54 1.55
C LYS A 128 -17.88 1.85 2.93
N SER A 129 -18.10 0.52 2.99
CA SER A 129 -18.04 -0.22 4.25
C SER A 129 -16.64 -0.18 4.88
N TYR A 130 -15.59 -0.18 4.05
CA TYR A 130 -14.22 -0.06 4.54
C TYR A 130 -13.98 1.29 5.23
N TYR A 131 -14.27 2.41 4.56
CA TYR A 131 -14.00 3.75 5.10
C TYR A 131 -14.95 4.14 6.22
N GLN A 132 -16.24 3.85 6.10
CA GLN A 132 -17.26 4.31 7.05
C GLN A 132 -17.45 3.38 8.26
N GLN A 133 -16.97 2.14 8.20
CA GLN A 133 -17.11 1.17 9.28
C GLN A 133 -15.75 0.70 9.78
N ILE A 134 -15.02 -0.10 8.99
CA ILE A 134 -13.77 -0.73 9.45
C ILE A 134 -12.77 0.32 9.93
N ARG A 135 -12.48 1.32 9.09
CA ARG A 135 -11.49 2.34 9.44
C ARG A 135 -11.98 3.25 10.56
N THR A 136 -13.23 3.67 10.53
CA THR A 136 -13.81 4.56 11.56
C THR A 136 -13.78 3.90 12.93
N ILE A 137 -14.18 2.64 13.06
CA ILE A 137 -14.15 1.90 14.32
C ILE A 137 -12.71 1.70 14.79
N SER A 138 -11.80 1.30 13.88
CA SER A 138 -10.37 1.16 14.21
C SER A 138 -9.78 2.49 14.72
N ASP A 139 -10.06 3.60 14.06
CA ASP A 139 -9.56 4.92 14.44
C ASP A 139 -10.18 5.42 15.76
N MET A 140 -11.45 5.10 16.03
CA MET A 140 -12.13 5.40 17.27
C MET A 140 -11.46 4.67 18.45
N LEU A 141 -11.32 3.36 18.35
CA LEU A 141 -10.68 2.54 19.38
C LEU A 141 -9.22 2.96 19.63
N CYS A 142 -8.48 3.27 18.57
CA CYS A 142 -7.11 3.77 18.72
C CYS A 142 -7.05 5.09 19.47
N ARG A 143 -7.98 6.04 19.22
CA ARG A 143 -8.04 7.32 19.96
C ARG A 143 -8.40 7.12 21.43
N GLU A 144 -9.32 6.23 21.75
CA GLU A 144 -9.71 5.89 23.12
C GLU A 144 -8.52 5.40 23.95
N HIS A 145 -7.58 4.70 23.32
CA HIS A 145 -6.35 4.22 23.96
C HIS A 145 -5.12 5.14 23.74
N GLY A 146 -5.33 6.38 23.27
CA GLY A 146 -4.25 7.36 23.08
C GLY A 146 -3.27 7.03 21.94
N LEU A 147 -3.65 6.11 21.04
CA LEU A 147 -2.82 5.71 19.89
C LEU A 147 -3.00 6.70 18.73
N SER A 148 -1.95 6.85 17.93
CA SER A 148 -1.99 7.71 16.76
C SER A 148 -2.89 7.12 15.65
N VAL A 149 -3.69 7.96 15.01
CA VAL A 149 -4.53 7.61 13.86
C VAL A 149 -4.07 8.35 12.61
N ILE A 150 -4.45 7.83 11.44
CA ILE A 150 -4.19 8.51 10.19
C ILE A 150 -5.16 9.69 10.10
N MET A 151 -4.65 10.90 10.36
CA MET A 151 -5.41 12.11 10.09
C MET A 151 -5.72 12.18 8.59
N GLU A 152 -6.95 12.45 8.25
CA GLU A 152 -7.35 12.63 6.86
C GLU A 152 -6.64 13.85 6.26
N GLY A 153 -5.47 13.59 5.66
CA GLY A 153 -4.95 14.47 4.62
C GLY A 153 -5.85 14.33 3.39
N LYS A 154 -5.88 15.37 2.52
CA LYS A 154 -6.54 15.30 1.21
C LYS A 154 -6.32 13.91 0.61
N PRO A 155 -7.33 13.27 -0.03
CA PRO A 155 -7.25 11.89 -0.50
C PRO A 155 -6.07 11.72 -1.46
N SER A 156 -4.89 11.49 -0.93
CA SER A 156 -3.75 11.05 -1.72
C SER A 156 -4.00 9.59 -2.04
N LYS A 157 -4.01 9.26 -3.32
CA LYS A 157 -4.13 7.88 -3.81
C LYS A 157 -3.15 7.01 -3.03
N ALA A 158 -3.66 5.93 -2.44
CA ALA A 158 -2.95 5.08 -1.51
C ALA A 158 -1.52 4.74 -1.99
N VAL A 159 -0.56 5.11 -1.19
CA VAL A 159 0.83 4.68 -1.32
C VAL A 159 0.89 3.24 -0.79
N SER A 160 1.58 2.33 -1.48
CA SER A 160 1.74 0.97 -0.97
C SER A 160 2.51 1.01 0.35
N TYR A 161 2.21 0.07 1.28
CA TYR A 161 2.91 -0.01 2.56
C TYR A 161 4.44 -0.06 2.40
N ILE A 162 4.93 -0.79 1.41
CA ILE A 162 6.37 -0.89 1.10
C ILE A 162 6.94 0.47 0.65
N GLU A 163 6.20 1.22 -0.15
CA GLU A 163 6.58 2.55 -0.62
C GLU A 163 6.60 3.55 0.56
N TRP A 164 5.59 3.49 1.43
CA TRP A 164 5.54 4.30 2.65
C TRP A 164 6.70 3.96 3.61
N LEU A 165 6.99 2.67 3.84
CA LEU A 165 8.07 2.22 4.71
C LEU A 165 9.45 2.69 4.20
N ARG A 166 9.67 2.65 2.89
CA ARG A 166 10.91 3.18 2.28
C ARG A 166 11.01 4.69 2.44
N GLN A 167 9.90 5.39 2.20
CA GLN A 167 9.81 6.84 2.36
C GLN A 167 10.06 7.27 3.81
N SER A 168 9.52 6.55 4.78
CA SER A 168 9.74 6.81 6.22
C SER A 168 11.18 6.54 6.67
N LYS A 169 11.90 5.65 6.00
CA LYS A 169 13.33 5.34 6.21
C LYS A 169 14.26 6.23 5.37
N GLY A 170 13.73 7.24 4.65
CA GLY A 170 14.52 8.09 3.76
C GLY A 170 15.08 7.35 2.53
N GLN A 171 14.58 6.14 2.24
CA GLN A 171 15.05 5.36 1.10
C GLN A 171 14.33 5.79 -0.19
N PRO A 172 15.04 5.94 -1.31
CA PRO A 172 14.43 6.31 -2.56
C PRO A 172 13.46 5.23 -3.04
N THR A 173 12.32 5.68 -3.56
CA THR A 173 11.35 4.82 -4.24
C THR A 173 11.44 5.07 -5.74
N PHE A 174 11.05 4.09 -6.57
CA PHE A 174 11.01 4.31 -8.01
C PHE A 174 10.18 5.55 -8.39
N ARG A 175 9.10 5.82 -7.66
CA ARG A 175 8.28 6.99 -7.89
C ARG A 175 8.99 8.29 -7.54
N SER A 176 9.61 8.37 -6.37
CA SER A 176 10.34 9.58 -5.97
C SER A 176 11.51 9.89 -6.90
N MET A 177 12.15 8.84 -7.40
CA MET A 177 13.20 8.94 -8.40
C MET A 177 12.64 9.44 -9.74
N LEU A 178 11.57 8.82 -10.25
CA LEU A 178 10.94 9.27 -11.49
C LEU A 178 10.47 10.73 -11.39
N GLU A 179 9.86 11.13 -10.26
CA GLU A 179 9.44 12.53 -10.06
C GLU A 179 10.61 13.50 -10.00
N ALA A 180 11.76 13.11 -9.43
CA ALA A 180 12.98 13.92 -9.45
C ALA A 180 13.54 14.02 -10.87
N ASP A 181 13.65 12.91 -11.59
CA ASP A 181 14.12 12.86 -12.97
C ASP A 181 13.25 13.68 -13.91
N LEU A 182 11.92 13.65 -13.73
CA LEU A 182 10.97 14.47 -14.49
C LEU A 182 11.22 15.97 -14.23
N ARG A 183 11.35 16.37 -12.97
CA ARG A 183 11.63 17.79 -12.63
C ARG A 183 12.97 18.27 -13.21
N ASP A 184 14.00 17.44 -13.13
CA ASP A 184 15.30 17.73 -13.71
C ASP A 184 15.21 17.87 -15.22
N ALA A 185 14.53 16.93 -15.91
CA ALA A 185 14.37 16.97 -17.35
C ALA A 185 13.52 18.18 -17.81
N ILE A 186 12.46 18.55 -17.08
CA ILE A 186 11.66 19.75 -17.35
C ILE A 186 12.50 21.03 -17.18
N ALA A 187 13.40 21.04 -16.18
CA ALA A 187 14.27 22.20 -15.93
C ALA A 187 15.34 22.38 -17.00
N ASP A 188 15.80 21.28 -17.61
CA ASP A 188 16.91 21.27 -18.58
C ASP A 188 16.42 21.23 -20.05
N ALA A 189 15.12 21.04 -20.29
CA ALA A 189 14.54 20.92 -21.62
C ALA A 189 14.37 22.28 -22.32
N ASN A 190 14.60 22.32 -23.64
CA ASN A 190 14.32 23.48 -24.49
C ASN A 190 12.92 23.41 -25.16
N ASP A 191 12.40 22.21 -25.29
CA ASP A 191 11.07 21.92 -25.82
C ASP A 191 10.62 20.53 -25.34
N LEU A 192 9.39 20.15 -25.68
CA LEU A 192 8.83 18.84 -25.31
C LEU A 192 9.59 17.66 -25.95
N GLY A 193 10.09 17.82 -27.17
CA GLY A 193 10.92 16.81 -27.84
C GLY A 193 12.25 16.57 -27.12
N HIS A 194 12.90 17.67 -26.73
CA HIS A 194 14.13 17.62 -25.92
C HIS A 194 13.88 16.98 -24.55
N PHE A 195 12.75 17.28 -23.89
CA PHE A 195 12.35 16.63 -22.66
C PHE A 195 12.26 15.10 -22.82
N PHE A 196 11.63 14.61 -23.87
CA PHE A 196 11.55 13.18 -24.11
C PHE A 196 12.93 12.54 -24.32
N LEU A 197 13.80 13.19 -25.09
CA LEU A 197 15.18 12.74 -25.27
C LEU A 197 15.94 12.66 -23.95
N LEU A 198 15.79 13.66 -23.06
CA LEU A 198 16.42 13.66 -21.74
C LEU A 198 15.92 12.49 -20.89
N MET A 199 14.62 12.19 -20.92
CA MET A 199 14.03 11.05 -20.18
C MET A 199 14.51 9.70 -20.74
N GLU A 200 14.63 9.57 -22.07
CA GLU A 200 15.20 8.38 -22.70
C GLU A 200 16.68 8.20 -22.35
N HIS A 201 17.46 9.28 -22.31
CA HIS A 201 18.84 9.27 -21.84
C HIS A 201 18.99 8.84 -20.39
N LYS A 202 18.01 9.19 -19.53
CA LYS A 202 17.93 8.69 -18.16
C LYS A 202 17.47 7.23 -18.05
N GLY A 203 17.25 6.54 -19.18
CA GLY A 203 16.93 5.11 -19.27
C GLY A 203 15.44 4.79 -19.17
N TYR A 204 14.56 5.78 -19.32
CA TYR A 204 13.12 5.54 -19.35
C TYR A 204 12.64 5.20 -20.75
N GLU A 205 11.69 4.28 -20.83
CA GLU A 205 10.83 4.07 -22.00
C GLU A 205 9.55 4.88 -21.79
N ILE A 206 9.13 5.60 -22.84
CA ILE A 206 7.99 6.51 -22.78
C ILE A 206 6.83 5.92 -23.56
N HIS A 207 5.67 5.89 -22.95
CA HIS A 207 4.41 5.50 -23.57
C HIS A 207 3.57 6.75 -23.87
N HIS A 208 3.37 7.03 -25.15
CA HIS A 208 2.51 8.11 -25.63
C HIS A 208 1.08 7.58 -25.81
N GLY A 209 0.15 8.10 -25.01
CA GLY A 209 -1.27 7.75 -25.03
C GLY A 209 -2.09 8.91 -24.45
N ASN A 210 -3.30 8.66 -23.98
CA ASN A 210 -4.10 9.68 -23.29
C ASN A 210 -3.40 10.27 -22.05
N ARG A 211 -2.31 9.64 -21.60
CA ARG A 211 -1.43 10.10 -20.52
C ARG A 211 -0.02 9.59 -20.79
N LEU A 212 0.96 10.40 -20.44
CA LEU A 212 2.36 10.00 -20.52
C LEU A 212 2.67 8.93 -19.48
N GLY A 213 3.20 7.80 -19.95
CA GLY A 213 3.64 6.70 -19.11
C GLY A 213 5.16 6.56 -19.18
N PHE A 214 5.80 6.29 -18.04
CA PHE A 214 7.24 6.12 -17.92
C PHE A 214 7.56 4.80 -17.25
N ARG A 215 8.51 4.04 -17.78
CA ARG A 215 9.11 2.88 -17.12
C ARG A 215 10.61 2.82 -17.37
N LEU A 216 11.37 2.36 -16.40
CA LEU A 216 12.76 2.02 -16.65
C LEU A 216 12.86 0.76 -17.53
N ARG A 217 13.85 0.73 -18.37
CA ARG A 217 14.14 -0.46 -19.19
C ARG A 217 14.29 -1.69 -18.33
N GLY A 218 13.51 -2.74 -18.62
CA GLY A 218 13.45 -3.98 -17.84
C GLY A 218 12.34 -4.04 -16.79
N GLN A 219 11.54 -3.00 -16.59
CA GLN A 219 10.32 -3.05 -15.80
C GLN A 219 9.12 -3.50 -16.66
N GLU A 220 8.17 -4.21 -16.02
CA GLU A 220 6.97 -4.70 -16.73
C GLU A 220 5.89 -3.63 -16.88
N ARG A 221 5.80 -2.67 -15.95
CA ARG A 221 4.67 -1.74 -15.85
C ARG A 221 5.08 -0.30 -16.02
N PHE A 222 4.32 0.43 -16.83
CA PHE A 222 4.40 1.88 -16.90
C PHE A 222 3.82 2.55 -15.67
N MET A 223 4.46 3.61 -15.21
CA MET A 223 3.92 4.55 -14.23
C MET A 223 3.40 5.78 -14.95
N TYR A 224 2.30 6.32 -14.44
CA TYR A 224 1.63 7.51 -14.97
C TYR A 224 1.63 8.60 -13.89
N PRO A 225 2.66 9.47 -13.83
CA PRO A 225 2.84 10.47 -12.78
C PRO A 225 1.67 11.46 -12.70
N GLU A 226 1.10 11.85 -13.84
CA GLU A 226 -0.07 12.72 -13.95
C GLU A 226 -1.23 12.28 -13.06
N ARG A 227 -1.43 10.96 -12.87
CA ARG A 227 -2.52 10.44 -12.00
C ARG A 227 -2.47 10.95 -10.57
N LYS A 228 -1.29 11.34 -10.09
CA LYS A 228 -1.08 11.86 -8.73
C LYS A 228 -0.81 13.35 -8.72
N ASN A 229 -0.10 13.84 -9.72
CA ASN A 229 0.26 15.24 -9.84
C ASN A 229 0.02 15.70 -11.27
N ALA A 230 -0.98 16.55 -11.45
CA ALA A 230 -1.36 17.12 -12.74
C ALA A 230 -0.23 17.95 -13.40
N ALA A 231 0.76 18.41 -12.61
CA ALA A 231 1.94 19.10 -13.16
C ALA A 231 2.74 18.25 -14.15
N PHE A 232 2.57 16.91 -14.12
CA PHE A 232 3.22 15.98 -15.04
C PHE A 232 2.31 15.53 -16.20
N SER A 233 1.24 16.26 -16.51
CA SER A 233 0.55 16.13 -17.80
C SER A 233 1.42 16.71 -18.92
N GLU A 234 1.25 16.19 -20.12
CA GLU A 234 2.00 16.65 -21.30
C GLU A 234 1.86 18.14 -21.51
N GLU A 235 0.64 18.67 -21.45
CA GLU A 235 0.31 20.09 -21.56
C GLU A 235 1.01 20.95 -20.48
N ASN A 236 1.00 20.49 -19.22
CA ASN A 236 1.62 21.22 -18.12
C ASN A 236 3.16 21.15 -18.18
N ILE A 237 3.73 20.05 -18.66
CA ILE A 237 5.17 19.92 -18.90
C ILE A 237 5.60 20.92 -19.97
N GLU A 238 4.92 20.95 -21.12
CA GLU A 238 5.22 21.87 -22.22
C GLU A 238 5.12 23.34 -21.75
N ARG A 239 4.06 23.69 -21.06
CA ARG A 239 3.87 25.03 -20.50
C ARG A 239 5.01 25.41 -19.53
N THR A 240 5.38 24.51 -18.61
CA THR A 240 6.45 24.78 -17.64
C THR A 240 7.81 24.93 -18.31
N ILE A 241 8.08 24.19 -19.37
CA ILE A 241 9.30 24.35 -20.17
C ILE A 241 9.30 25.75 -20.81
N ALA A 242 8.21 26.18 -21.42
CA ALA A 242 8.11 27.50 -22.02
C ALA A 242 8.28 28.63 -20.99
N GLU A 243 7.66 28.51 -19.80
CA GLU A 243 7.82 29.44 -18.70
C GLU A 243 9.29 29.51 -18.24
N ASN A 244 9.98 28.37 -18.07
CA ASN A 244 11.39 28.29 -17.70
C ASN A 244 12.29 28.99 -18.72
N LEU A 245 12.04 28.85 -20.01
CA LEU A 245 12.81 29.51 -21.08
C LEU A 245 12.64 31.02 -21.03
N THR A 246 11.41 31.50 -20.83
CA THR A 246 11.11 32.91 -20.69
C THR A 246 11.85 33.54 -19.47
N GLU A 247 11.91 32.82 -18.35
CA GLU A 247 12.67 33.23 -17.16
C GLU A 247 14.19 33.30 -17.40
N ILE A 248 14.71 32.35 -18.20
CA ILE A 248 16.14 32.33 -18.58
C ILE A 248 16.46 33.55 -19.49
N GLU A 249 15.63 33.81 -20.49
CA GLU A 249 15.78 34.95 -21.41
C GLU A 249 15.68 36.29 -20.67
N ALA A 250 14.81 36.37 -19.67
CA ALA A 250 14.68 37.54 -18.80
C ALA A 250 15.83 37.71 -17.77
N GLY A 251 16.78 36.77 -17.71
CA GLY A 251 17.90 36.77 -16.76
C GLY A 251 17.51 36.51 -15.30
N ILE A 252 16.28 36.04 -15.06
CA ILE A 252 15.73 35.74 -13.72
C ILE A 252 16.28 34.39 -13.24
N ARG A 253 16.53 33.46 -14.18
CA ARG A 253 17.07 32.11 -13.91
C ARG A 253 18.47 31.98 -14.55
N PRO A 254 19.47 31.42 -13.86
CA PRO A 254 20.77 31.21 -14.49
C PRO A 254 20.66 30.20 -15.63
N ALA A 255 21.19 30.56 -16.80
CA ALA A 255 21.34 29.63 -17.89
C ALA A 255 22.22 28.46 -17.44
N PHE A 256 21.69 27.30 -17.50
CA PHE A 256 22.29 25.97 -17.41
C PHE A 256 23.62 25.83 -16.63
N ILE A 257 23.55 25.15 -15.49
CA ILE A 257 24.74 24.54 -14.87
C ILE A 257 25.04 23.29 -15.71
N GLN A 258 26.16 23.27 -16.44
CA GLN A 258 26.62 22.06 -17.15
C GLN A 258 26.85 20.94 -16.14
N ARG A 259 25.88 20.06 -16.01
CA ARG A 259 26.08 18.77 -15.34
C ARG A 259 26.82 17.84 -16.31
N PRO A 260 27.73 16.97 -15.83
CA PRO A 260 28.39 16.02 -16.68
C PRO A 260 27.35 15.18 -17.42
N LYS A 261 27.48 15.01 -18.73
CA LYS A 261 26.57 14.21 -19.55
C LYS A 261 26.48 12.82 -18.96
N PRO A 262 25.29 12.35 -18.55
CA PRO A 262 25.14 10.97 -18.12
C PRO A 262 25.56 10.05 -19.26
N GLN A 263 26.40 9.08 -18.97
CA GLN A 263 26.81 8.09 -19.97
C GLN A 263 25.59 7.22 -20.37
N PRO A 264 25.49 6.75 -21.62
CA PRO A 264 24.33 5.99 -22.06
C PRO A 264 24.17 4.71 -21.25
N TYR A 265 23.00 4.56 -20.61
CA TYR A 265 22.64 3.37 -19.85
C TYR A 265 22.75 2.11 -20.75
N ARG A 266 23.58 1.15 -20.32
CA ARG A 266 23.62 -0.18 -20.93
C ARG A 266 22.63 -1.08 -20.18
N PRO A 267 21.50 -1.47 -20.81
CA PRO A 267 20.52 -2.30 -20.12
C PRO A 267 21.13 -3.65 -19.73
N HIS A 268 21.09 -3.99 -18.45
CA HIS A 268 21.34 -5.36 -18.00
C HIS A 268 20.05 -6.17 -18.18
N PRO A 269 19.99 -7.13 -19.12
CA PRO A 269 18.74 -7.79 -19.51
C PRO A 269 18.13 -8.71 -18.46
N LYS A 270 18.72 -8.82 -17.27
CA LYS A 270 18.35 -9.81 -16.23
C LYS A 270 17.83 -9.23 -14.91
N TYR A 271 17.82 -7.94 -14.72
CA TYR A 271 17.43 -7.37 -13.42
C TYR A 271 16.03 -6.78 -13.48
N LYS A 272 15.15 -7.26 -12.56
CA LYS A 272 13.78 -6.78 -12.39
C LYS A 272 13.63 -6.08 -11.03
N GLY A 273 12.71 -5.13 -10.93
CA GLY A 273 12.35 -4.49 -9.66
C GLY A 273 13.50 -3.70 -9.01
N PHE A 274 13.76 -3.96 -7.74
CA PHE A 274 14.72 -3.22 -6.92
C PHE A 274 16.17 -3.31 -7.43
N LEU A 275 16.56 -4.43 -7.99
CA LEU A 275 17.92 -4.63 -8.50
C LEU A 275 18.17 -3.80 -9.76
N ALA A 276 17.16 -3.64 -10.62
CA ALA A 276 17.24 -2.73 -11.75
C ALA A 276 17.40 -1.27 -11.31
N LEU A 277 16.70 -0.90 -10.24
CA LEU A 277 16.80 0.40 -9.60
C LEU A 277 18.19 0.65 -8.99
N TYR A 278 18.74 -0.33 -8.27
CA TYR A 278 20.08 -0.27 -7.71
C TYR A 278 21.15 -0.04 -8.77
N TYR A 279 21.12 -0.81 -9.87
CA TYR A 279 22.08 -0.65 -10.96
C TYR A 279 21.90 0.66 -11.71
N HIS A 280 20.66 1.19 -11.81
CA HIS A 280 20.42 2.51 -12.37
C HIS A 280 21.13 3.59 -11.55
N TYR A 281 21.02 3.54 -10.22
CA TYR A 281 21.73 4.50 -9.35
C TYR A 281 23.23 4.31 -9.34
N CYS A 282 23.73 3.08 -9.31
CA CYS A 282 25.17 2.83 -9.46
C CYS A 282 25.71 3.44 -10.78
N TYR A 283 24.88 3.40 -11.83
CA TYR A 283 25.23 3.99 -13.12
C TYR A 283 25.22 5.53 -13.12
N LEU A 284 24.24 6.15 -12.42
CA LEU A 284 24.14 7.61 -12.33
C LEU A 284 25.21 8.22 -11.40
N LEU A 285 25.71 7.47 -10.46
CA LEU A 285 26.67 7.91 -9.46
C LEU A 285 28.13 7.64 -9.86
N GLY A 286 28.37 6.89 -10.99
CA GLY A 286 29.69 6.49 -11.47
C GLY A 286 30.18 5.29 -10.71
#